data_136584be2d17daea68f5fdf854423573
#
_entry.id   136584be2d17daea68f5fdf854423573
#
_cell.length_a   1.000
_cell.length_b   1.000
_cell.length_c   1.000
_cell.angle_alpha   90.00
_cell.angle_beta   90.00
_cell.angle_gamma   90.00
#
_symmetry.space_group_name_H-M   'P 1'
#
loop_
_entity.id
_entity.type
_entity.pdbx_description
1 polymer ?
#
loop_
_entity_poly.entity_id
_entity_poly.type
_entity_poly.pdbx_seq_one_letter_code
_entity_poly.pdbx_strand_id
1 'polypeptide(L)'
;MRASSAHVISNVLNGKSLTESLGEIKTKVAIRDQATLQEICFGCTRWYIQIEAILNKLMRKSLALKQPIIHALLTVGIYQLMRMRIQSHEIINETVAACDDIKRSWAKGLVNAVLREFQRNEKKILASLN
;
A
#
# COMPACT_ATOMS: atom_id res chain seq x y z
N MET A 1 9.10 -1.35 -7.54
CA MET A 1 7.82 -0.80 -7.96
C MET A 1 6.87 -0.55 -6.78
N ARG A 2 6.71 -1.47 -5.85
CA ARG A 2 5.86 -1.26 -4.66
C ARG A 2 6.42 -0.20 -3.72
N ALA A 3 7.72 -0.15 -3.53
CA ALA A 3 8.36 0.92 -2.77
C ALA A 3 8.10 2.29 -3.43
N SER A 4 8.20 2.35 -4.75
CA SER A 4 7.91 3.59 -5.50
C SER A 4 6.46 4.01 -5.32
N SER A 5 5.52 3.05 -5.35
CA SER A 5 4.09 3.32 -5.09
C SER A 5 3.91 3.89 -3.69
N ALA A 6 4.58 3.31 -2.68
CA ALA A 6 4.50 3.79 -1.31
C ALA A 6 5.00 5.24 -1.18
N HIS A 7 6.09 5.57 -1.87
CA HIS A 7 6.60 6.95 -1.87
C HIS A 7 5.61 7.94 -2.48
N VAL A 8 4.98 7.57 -3.60
CA VAL A 8 3.95 8.43 -4.21
C VAL A 8 2.79 8.66 -3.22
N ILE A 9 2.28 7.58 -2.64
CA ILE A 9 1.13 7.69 -1.72
C ILE A 9 1.51 8.48 -0.47
N SER A 10 2.71 8.27 0.08
CA SER A 10 3.19 9.03 1.23
C SER A 10 3.25 10.52 0.92
N ASN A 11 3.75 10.88 -0.27
CA ASN A 11 3.81 12.27 -0.71
C ASN A 11 2.42 12.89 -0.84
N VAL A 12 1.47 12.14 -1.41
CA VAL A 12 0.09 12.60 -1.57
C VAL A 12 -0.56 12.84 -0.21
N LEU A 13 -0.34 11.94 0.74
CA LEU A 13 -0.89 12.10 2.09
C LEU A 13 -0.27 13.30 2.84
N ASN A 14 0.92 13.71 2.42
CA ASN A 14 1.58 14.92 2.95
C ASN A 14 1.21 16.20 2.19
N GLY A 15 0.22 16.14 1.31
CA GLY A 15 -0.29 17.31 0.62
C GLY A 15 0.20 17.53 -0.80
N LYS A 16 1.09 16.69 -1.32
CA LYS A 16 1.58 16.80 -2.69
C LYS A 16 0.52 16.27 -3.66
N SER A 17 0.44 16.85 -4.86
CA SER A 17 -0.53 16.34 -5.83
C SER A 17 -0.13 14.96 -6.34
N LEU A 18 -1.12 14.12 -6.64
CA LEU A 18 -0.87 12.79 -7.20
C LEU A 18 -0.15 12.89 -8.54
N THR A 19 -0.60 13.78 -9.42
CA THR A 19 -0.01 13.96 -10.75
C THR A 19 1.46 14.34 -10.66
N GLU A 20 1.78 15.29 -9.80
CA GLU A 20 3.16 15.76 -9.60
C GLU A 20 4.05 14.66 -9.02
N SER A 21 3.61 14.02 -7.93
CA SER A 21 4.40 12.98 -7.28
C SER A 21 4.60 11.76 -8.18
N LEU A 22 3.54 11.33 -8.86
CA LEU A 22 3.63 10.21 -9.79
C LEU A 22 4.56 10.53 -10.96
N GLY A 23 4.48 11.75 -11.51
CA GLY A 23 5.34 12.16 -12.61
C GLY A 23 6.81 12.13 -12.24
N GLU A 24 7.17 12.57 -11.03
CA GLU A 24 8.55 12.56 -10.57
C GLU A 24 9.10 11.14 -10.38
N ILE A 25 8.30 10.26 -9.79
CA ILE A 25 8.76 8.92 -9.43
C ILE A 25 8.69 7.96 -10.62
N LYS A 26 7.73 8.15 -11.53
CA LYS A 26 7.54 7.30 -12.69
C LYS A 26 8.79 7.18 -13.56
N THR A 27 9.57 8.26 -13.68
CA THR A 27 10.80 8.26 -14.49
C THR A 27 11.89 7.36 -13.89
N LYS A 28 11.78 7.01 -12.61
CA LYS A 28 12.78 6.19 -11.90
C LYS A 28 12.41 4.71 -11.91
N VAL A 29 11.28 4.36 -12.48
CA VAL A 29 10.76 3.01 -12.52
C VAL A 29 10.91 2.46 -13.94
N ALA A 30 11.24 1.17 -14.06
CA ALA A 30 11.38 0.54 -15.38
C ALA A 30 10.08 0.72 -16.19
N ILE A 31 10.24 0.93 -17.50
CA ILE A 31 9.10 1.21 -18.40
C ILE A 31 8.02 0.14 -18.25
N ARG A 32 8.42 -1.13 -18.13
CA ARG A 32 7.48 -2.25 -18.01
C ARG A 32 6.62 -2.18 -16.73
N ASP A 33 7.08 -1.45 -15.72
CA ASP A 33 6.38 -1.34 -14.43
C ASP A 33 5.56 -0.06 -14.31
N GLN A 34 5.70 0.88 -15.23
CA GLN A 34 5.07 2.20 -15.11
C GLN A 34 3.55 2.15 -15.12
N ALA A 35 2.97 1.29 -15.96
CA ALA A 35 1.51 1.16 -16.02
C ALA A 35 0.96 0.60 -14.71
N THR A 36 1.62 -0.40 -14.12
CA THR A 36 1.21 -0.98 -12.84
C THR A 36 1.39 0.02 -11.71
N LEU A 37 2.49 0.76 -11.70
CA LEU A 37 2.71 1.85 -10.73
C LEU A 37 1.56 2.85 -10.78
N GLN A 38 1.18 3.27 -11.98
CA GLN A 38 0.10 4.23 -12.16
C GLN A 38 -1.24 3.67 -11.68
N GLU A 39 -1.54 2.42 -12.02
CA GLU A 39 -2.76 1.77 -11.57
C GLU A 39 -2.85 1.72 -10.05
N ILE A 40 -1.76 1.33 -9.39
CA ILE A 40 -1.72 1.24 -7.93
C ILE A 40 -1.91 2.63 -7.30
N CYS A 41 -1.22 3.64 -7.81
CA CYS A 41 -1.31 4.98 -7.24
C CYS A 41 -2.70 5.60 -7.39
N PHE A 42 -3.31 5.47 -8.56
CA PHE A 42 -4.67 5.96 -8.76
C PHE A 42 -5.67 5.15 -7.95
N GLY A 43 -5.50 3.84 -7.87
CA GLY A 43 -6.37 2.97 -7.11
C GLY A 43 -6.33 3.25 -5.61
N CYS A 44 -5.13 3.41 -5.06
CA CYS A 44 -4.95 3.75 -3.65
C CYS A 44 -5.60 5.08 -3.31
N THR A 45 -5.46 6.08 -4.18
CA THR A 45 -6.05 7.39 -3.96
C THR A 45 -7.58 7.32 -4.03
N ARG A 46 -8.10 6.62 -5.03
CA ARG A 46 -9.54 6.47 -5.22
C ARG A 46 -10.21 5.74 -4.05
N TRP A 47 -9.57 4.69 -3.54
CA TRP A 47 -10.14 3.83 -2.50
C TRP A 47 -9.56 4.09 -1.12
N TYR A 48 -8.88 5.23 -0.93
CA TYR A 48 -8.14 5.50 0.29
C TYR A 48 -9.00 5.42 1.56
N ILE A 49 -10.20 6.02 1.52
CA ILE A 49 -11.08 6.03 2.70
C ILE A 49 -11.45 4.61 3.13
N GLN A 50 -11.79 3.75 2.16
CA GLN A 50 -12.11 2.35 2.44
C GLN A 50 -10.88 1.59 2.95
N ILE A 51 -9.73 1.80 2.33
CA ILE A 51 -8.48 1.12 2.73
C ILE A 51 -8.09 1.54 4.15
N GLU A 52 -8.22 2.82 4.47
CA GLU A 52 -7.94 3.30 5.82
C GLU A 52 -8.87 2.66 6.84
N ALA A 53 -10.17 2.52 6.53
CA ALA A 53 -11.11 1.84 7.40
C ALA A 53 -10.71 0.38 7.62
N ILE A 54 -10.22 -0.29 6.58
CA ILE A 54 -9.71 -1.66 6.69
C ILE A 54 -8.50 -1.72 7.63
N LEU A 55 -7.54 -0.83 7.42
CA LEU A 55 -6.34 -0.79 8.26
C LEU A 55 -6.68 -0.51 9.73
N ASN A 56 -7.68 0.33 9.98
CA ASN A 56 -8.13 0.62 11.34
C ASN A 56 -8.78 -0.59 12.02
N LYS A 57 -9.33 -1.54 11.24
CA LYS A 57 -9.83 -2.80 11.78
C LYS A 57 -8.70 -3.77 12.12
N LEU A 58 -7.59 -3.69 11.37
CA LEU A 58 -6.46 -4.61 11.51
C LEU A 58 -5.44 -4.15 12.53
N MET A 59 -5.39 -2.87 12.84
CA MET A 59 -4.36 -2.28 13.70
C MET A 59 -5.00 -1.45 14.81
N ARG A 60 -4.46 -1.58 16.03
CA ARG A 60 -4.92 -0.80 17.16
C ARG A 60 -4.62 0.68 17.02
N LYS A 61 -3.43 1.00 16.47
CA LYS A 61 -2.99 2.37 16.28
C LYS A 61 -2.58 2.58 14.83
N SER A 62 -3.08 3.67 14.25
CA SER A 62 -2.65 4.05 12.90
C SER A 62 -1.19 4.46 12.89
N LEU A 63 -0.49 4.10 11.83
CA LEU A 63 0.89 4.50 11.59
C LEU A 63 0.98 5.74 10.70
N ALA A 64 -0.16 6.32 10.31
CA ALA A 64 -0.20 7.44 9.37
C ALA A 64 0.64 8.63 9.81
N LEU A 65 0.69 8.95 11.10
CA LEU A 65 1.43 10.10 11.62
C LEU A 65 2.88 9.78 11.94
N LYS A 66 3.15 8.64 12.58
CA LYS A 66 4.50 8.30 13.05
C LYS A 66 5.36 7.61 12.01
N GLN A 67 4.73 6.80 11.16
CA GLN A 67 5.43 6.03 10.13
C GLN A 67 4.66 6.13 8.81
N PRO A 68 4.58 7.33 8.22
CA PRO A 68 3.77 7.54 7.02
C PRO A 68 4.16 6.66 5.85
N ILE A 69 5.45 6.35 5.68
CA ILE A 69 5.88 5.49 4.56
C ILE A 69 5.42 4.04 4.76
N ILE A 70 5.40 3.55 6.00
CA ILE A 70 4.89 2.20 6.28
C ILE A 70 3.38 2.18 6.10
N HIS A 71 2.68 3.21 6.56
CA HIS A 71 1.23 3.34 6.33
C HIS A 71 0.92 3.33 4.83
N ALA A 72 1.68 4.07 4.03
CA ALA A 72 1.53 4.09 2.58
C ALA A 72 1.79 2.71 1.97
N LEU A 73 2.83 1.99 2.44
CA LEU A 73 3.12 0.66 1.94
C LEU A 73 2.01 -0.34 2.27
N LEU A 74 1.44 -0.26 3.47
CA LEU A 74 0.28 -1.07 3.84
C LEU A 74 -0.92 -0.74 2.96
N THR A 75 -1.15 0.54 2.67
CA THR A 75 -2.21 0.99 1.76
C THR A 75 -2.04 0.34 0.38
N VAL A 76 -0.82 0.35 -0.14
CA VAL A 76 -0.49 -0.29 -1.42
C VAL A 76 -0.77 -1.79 -1.39
N GLY A 77 -0.37 -2.46 -0.30
CA GLY A 77 -0.62 -3.90 -0.14
C GLY A 77 -2.09 -4.25 -0.10
N ILE A 78 -2.87 -3.53 0.71
CA ILE A 78 -4.32 -3.76 0.82
C ILE A 78 -5.01 -3.52 -0.52
N TYR A 79 -4.67 -2.43 -1.22
CA TYR A 79 -5.25 -2.16 -2.53
C TYR A 79 -5.05 -3.33 -3.49
N GLN A 80 -3.82 -3.83 -3.57
CA GLN A 80 -3.51 -4.94 -4.46
C GLN A 80 -4.29 -6.21 -4.11
N LEU A 81 -4.40 -6.52 -2.81
CA LEU A 81 -5.14 -7.70 -2.36
C LEU A 81 -6.63 -7.58 -2.66
N MET A 82 -7.18 -6.37 -2.62
CA MET A 82 -8.60 -6.13 -2.88
C MET A 82 -8.96 -6.14 -4.36
N ARG A 83 -8.11 -5.55 -5.18
CA ARG A 83 -8.50 -5.13 -6.53
C ARG A 83 -7.69 -5.71 -7.67
N MET A 84 -6.49 -6.21 -7.41
CA MET A 84 -5.65 -6.71 -8.50
C MET A 84 -5.70 -8.23 -8.58
N ARG A 85 -5.61 -8.74 -9.82
CA ARG A 85 -5.68 -10.17 -10.10
C ARG A 85 -4.28 -10.78 -10.07
N ILE A 86 -3.60 -10.62 -8.95
CA ILE A 86 -2.30 -11.21 -8.68
C ILE A 86 -2.48 -12.13 -7.48
N GLN A 87 -1.75 -13.24 -7.45
CA GLN A 87 -1.87 -14.17 -6.34
C GLN A 87 -1.49 -13.49 -5.03
N SER A 88 -2.30 -13.72 -3.99
CA SER A 88 -2.16 -13.04 -2.71
C SER A 88 -0.78 -13.23 -2.08
N HIS A 89 -0.22 -14.46 -2.15
CA HIS A 89 1.10 -14.69 -1.56
C HIS A 89 2.21 -13.91 -2.28
N GLU A 90 2.07 -13.70 -3.58
CA GLU A 90 3.02 -12.89 -4.35
C GLU A 90 2.94 -11.43 -3.93
N ILE A 91 1.72 -10.88 -3.81
CA ILE A 91 1.51 -9.51 -3.34
C ILE A 91 2.15 -9.31 -1.96
N ILE A 92 1.86 -10.22 -1.04
CA ILE A 92 2.36 -10.11 0.32
C ILE A 92 3.89 -10.18 0.35
N ASN A 93 4.48 -11.17 -0.33
CA ASN A 93 5.93 -11.33 -0.35
C ASN A 93 6.64 -10.12 -0.94
N GLU A 94 6.13 -9.60 -2.06
CA GLU A 94 6.71 -8.42 -2.71
C GLU A 94 6.55 -7.15 -1.86
N THR A 95 5.40 -7.01 -1.19
CA THR A 95 5.17 -5.85 -0.34
C THR A 95 6.06 -5.89 0.90
N VAL A 96 6.23 -7.07 1.50
CA VAL A 96 7.15 -7.26 2.63
C VAL A 96 8.60 -6.95 2.19
N ALA A 97 9.01 -7.45 1.03
CA ALA A 97 10.35 -7.18 0.51
C ALA A 97 10.59 -5.68 0.27
N ALA A 98 9.57 -4.93 -0.09
CA ALA A 98 9.68 -3.50 -0.31
C ALA A 98 10.07 -2.72 0.97
N CYS A 99 9.90 -3.31 2.14
CA CYS A 99 10.36 -2.70 3.39
C CYS A 99 11.86 -2.40 3.36
N ASP A 100 12.66 -3.24 2.71
CA ASP A 100 14.10 -2.98 2.57
C ASP A 100 14.34 -1.75 1.70
N ASP A 101 13.58 -1.62 0.61
CA ASP A 101 13.75 -0.52 -0.34
C ASP A 101 13.35 0.84 0.26
N ILE A 102 12.41 0.85 1.19
CA ILE A 102 12.02 2.08 1.88
C ILE A 102 12.82 2.29 3.17
N LYS A 103 13.87 1.52 3.38
CA LYS A 103 14.76 1.63 4.56
C LYS A 103 14.03 1.38 5.89
N ARG A 104 13.11 0.43 5.89
CA ARG A 104 12.32 0.05 7.06
C ARG A 104 12.27 -1.46 7.23
N SER A 105 13.43 -2.11 7.14
CA SER A 105 13.52 -3.58 7.24
C SER A 105 12.90 -4.12 8.52
N TRP A 106 12.95 -3.34 9.60
CA TRP A 106 12.36 -3.72 10.89
C TRP A 106 10.84 -3.91 10.82
N ALA A 107 10.17 -3.34 9.82
CA ALA A 107 8.73 -3.42 9.67
C ALA A 107 8.23 -4.66 8.92
N LYS A 108 9.13 -5.51 8.42
CA LYS A 108 8.74 -6.69 7.63
C LYS A 108 7.74 -7.59 8.36
N GLY A 109 7.98 -7.85 9.65
CA GLY A 109 7.07 -8.68 10.45
C GLY A 109 5.68 -8.05 10.58
N LEU A 110 5.64 -6.75 10.82
CA LEU A 110 4.38 -6.02 10.94
C LEU A 110 3.60 -6.05 9.62
N VAL A 111 4.24 -5.72 8.52
CA VAL A 111 3.61 -5.69 7.20
C VAL A 111 3.09 -7.09 6.84
N ASN A 112 3.90 -8.12 7.05
CA ASN A 112 3.47 -9.49 6.80
C ASN A 112 2.25 -9.86 7.63
N ALA A 113 2.26 -9.56 8.93
CA ALA A 113 1.16 -9.90 9.83
C ALA A 113 -0.14 -9.21 9.42
N VAL A 114 -0.08 -7.92 9.13
CA VAL A 114 -1.28 -7.15 8.75
C VAL A 114 -1.88 -7.66 7.44
N LEU A 115 -1.05 -7.87 6.42
CA LEU A 115 -1.54 -8.30 5.12
C LEU A 115 -2.09 -9.73 5.15
N ARG A 116 -1.45 -10.63 5.91
CA ARG A 116 -1.96 -12.00 6.05
C ARG A 116 -3.26 -12.05 6.83
N GLU A 117 -3.40 -11.22 7.85
CA GLU A 117 -4.65 -11.14 8.58
C GLU A 117 -5.78 -10.64 7.68
N PHE A 118 -5.52 -9.63 6.86
CA PHE A 118 -6.51 -9.18 5.89
C PHE A 118 -6.89 -10.32 4.93
N GLN A 119 -5.90 -11.03 4.40
CA GLN A 119 -6.14 -12.15 3.48
C GLN A 119 -7.07 -13.20 4.10
N ARG A 120 -6.81 -13.57 5.36
CA ARG A 120 -7.61 -14.58 6.05
C ARG A 120 -9.04 -14.14 6.34
N ASN A 121 -9.24 -12.86 6.59
CA ASN A 121 -10.50 -12.33 7.08
C ASN A 121 -11.15 -11.31 6.13
N GLU A 122 -10.75 -11.31 4.87
CA GLU A 122 -11.17 -10.29 3.90
C GLU A 122 -12.70 -10.13 3.85
N LYS A 123 -13.42 -11.22 3.67
CA LYS A 123 -14.88 -11.16 3.56
C LYS A 123 -15.52 -10.59 4.81
N LYS A 124 -15.05 -11.01 5.98
CA LYS A 124 -15.58 -10.56 7.27
C LYS A 124 -15.29 -9.07 7.48
N ILE A 125 -14.07 -8.65 7.16
CA ILE A 125 -13.66 -7.25 7.33
C ILE A 125 -14.47 -6.35 6.39
N LEU A 126 -14.58 -6.71 5.10
CA LEU A 126 -15.32 -5.92 4.12
C LEU A 126 -16.80 -5.83 4.49
N ALA A 127 -17.41 -6.92 4.98
CA ALA A 127 -18.79 -6.92 5.41
C ALA A 127 -19.00 -5.97 6.60
N SER A 128 -18.02 -5.84 7.50
CA SER A 128 -18.14 -5.00 8.69
C SER A 128 -18.11 -3.50 8.38
N LEU A 129 -17.71 -3.11 7.16
CA LEU A 129 -17.62 -1.72 6.76
C LEU A 129 -18.92 -1.16 6.17
N ASN A 130 -19.90 -2.01 5.92
CA ASN A 130 -21.19 -1.62 5.33
C ASN A 130 -22.21 -1.25 6.40
#